data_df8e40f34e3511f5e69774eaf5b1af3d
#
_entry.id   df8e40f34e3511f5e69774eaf5b1af3d
#
_cell.length_a   1.000
_cell.length_b   1.000
_cell.length_c   1.000
_cell.angle_alpha   90.00
_cell.angle_beta   90.00
_cell.angle_gamma   90.00
#
_symmetry.space_group_name_H-M   'P 1'
#
loop_
_entity.id
_entity.type
_entity.pdbx_description
1 polymer ?
#
loop_
_entity_poly.entity_id
_entity_poly.type
_entity_poly.pdbx_seq_one_letter_code
_entity_poly.pdbx_strand_id
1 'polypeptide(L)'
;MKKRRILMGKTHLIAGAVMLAVAGGQLSAQTVAPKKAKAYMVADAHLDTQWNWDIQTTIKDYVWNTLNQNLFLLNQYPDYIFNFEGGVKYAWMKEYYPREYELMKAFVKAGRWHVSGASWDATDTLVPSVESFIRNIMLGQEFYRKELGVESTDIFLPDCFGFGWTLPTVAAHCGLIGFSSQKLDWRNNPFYGKSKHPFTIGLWKGVDGASVMLAHGYDYGRRWDNEDLSENRYLMELSKCTPLNTVYRYYGTGDVGGSPTIASVASVEKGIKGDGPLKIISAASDQLFKDYQPYGSHPELPVFDGELLMDVHGTGCYTSQAAMKLY
;
A
#
# COMPACT_ATOMS: atom_id res chain seq x y z
N MET A 1 47.17 79.46 -1.12
CA MET A 1 48.63 79.67 -1.07
C MET A 1 49.34 78.29 -0.93
N LYS A 2 50.44 78.20 -1.65
CA LYS A 2 51.50 77.18 -1.69
C LYS A 2 51.19 75.82 -2.29
N LYS A 3 51.63 75.73 -3.54
CA LYS A 3 52.05 74.54 -4.31
C LYS A 3 53.17 73.80 -3.58
N ARG A 4 53.22 72.46 -3.64
CA ARG A 4 54.49 71.74 -3.78
C ARG A 4 54.32 70.52 -4.72
N ARG A 5 55.13 70.62 -5.81
CA ARG A 5 55.49 69.50 -6.72
C ARG A 5 56.49 68.63 -6.00
N ILE A 6 56.47 67.31 -6.20
CA ILE A 6 57.68 66.38 -6.18
C ILE A 6 57.37 65.21 -7.09
N LEU A 7 58.09 65.14 -8.11
CA LEU A 7 58.94 64.16 -8.78
C LEU A 7 58.45 62.72 -9.03
N MET A 8 58.57 62.42 -10.33
CA MET A 8 58.48 61.15 -10.98
C MET A 8 59.66 60.18 -10.53
N GLY A 9 59.36 58.95 -10.20
CA GLY A 9 60.28 57.85 -10.20
C GLY A 9 59.79 56.76 -11.13
N LYS A 10 60.51 56.50 -12.20
CA LYS A 10 60.27 55.39 -13.11
C LYS A 10 60.81 54.09 -12.48
N THR A 11 59.98 53.10 -12.31
CA THR A 11 60.41 51.74 -12.03
C THR A 11 59.81 50.82 -13.07
N HIS A 12 60.67 50.11 -13.77
CA HIS A 12 60.35 49.07 -14.75
C HIS A 12 59.75 47.85 -14.04
N LEU A 13 58.55 47.46 -14.38
CA LEU A 13 57.98 46.20 -14.00
C LEU A 13 58.12 45.24 -15.19
N ILE A 14 58.85 44.17 -14.96
CA ILE A 14 58.93 43.00 -15.81
C ILE A 14 57.62 42.21 -15.66
N ALA A 15 56.87 42.07 -16.74
CA ALA A 15 55.68 41.25 -16.80
C ALA A 15 56.07 39.79 -17.02
N GLY A 16 56.00 38.98 -15.95
CA GLY A 16 56.03 37.54 -16.04
C GLY A 16 54.64 37.00 -16.30
N ALA A 17 54.39 36.51 -17.50
CA ALA A 17 53.13 35.81 -17.82
C ALA A 17 53.18 34.40 -17.24
N VAL A 18 52.41 34.14 -16.18
CA VAL A 18 52.10 32.79 -15.70
C VAL A 18 50.90 32.28 -16.44
N MET A 19 51.06 31.35 -17.38
CA MET A 19 49.96 30.61 -17.99
C MET A 19 49.46 29.59 -16.96
N LEU A 20 48.31 29.84 -16.37
CA LEU A 20 47.53 28.77 -15.68
C LEU A 20 46.82 27.96 -16.75
N ALA A 21 47.25 26.74 -16.98
CA ALA A 21 46.53 25.74 -17.72
C ALA A 21 45.36 25.28 -16.85
N VAL A 22 44.15 25.79 -17.11
CA VAL A 22 42.90 25.25 -16.54
C VAL A 22 42.61 23.97 -17.30
N ALA A 23 42.92 22.84 -16.69
CA ALA A 23 42.44 21.53 -17.14
C ALA A 23 40.92 21.50 -16.95
N GLY A 24 40.16 21.77 -18.02
CA GLY A 24 38.74 21.61 -18.07
C GLY A 24 38.34 20.16 -17.98
N GLY A 25 38.20 19.66 -16.74
CA GLY A 25 37.49 18.40 -16.51
C GLY A 25 36.06 18.56 -16.91
N GLN A 26 35.64 18.04 -18.06
CA GLN A 26 34.25 17.84 -18.38
C GLN A 26 33.66 16.85 -17.35
N LEU A 27 32.98 17.37 -16.32
CA LEU A 27 32.03 16.61 -15.55
C LEU A 27 30.93 16.18 -16.52
N SER A 28 31.05 14.98 -17.10
CA SER A 28 29.93 14.34 -17.76
C SER A 28 28.90 14.08 -16.66
N ALA A 29 27.87 14.93 -16.61
CA ALA A 29 26.66 14.62 -15.88
C ALA A 29 26.15 13.32 -16.50
N GLN A 30 26.36 12.20 -15.81
CA GLN A 30 25.65 10.97 -16.11
C GLN A 30 24.18 11.30 -15.93
N THR A 31 23.47 11.51 -17.03
CA THR A 31 22.02 11.55 -17.04
C THR A 31 21.53 10.17 -16.59
N VAL A 32 21.25 10.03 -15.29
CA VAL A 32 20.56 8.86 -14.77
C VAL A 32 19.25 8.79 -15.55
N ALA A 33 19.09 7.75 -16.37
CA ALA A 33 17.84 7.54 -17.10
C ALA A 33 16.69 7.62 -16.10
N PRO A 34 15.61 8.35 -16.42
CA PRO A 34 14.50 8.53 -15.50
C PRO A 34 13.99 7.14 -15.09
N LYS A 35 13.95 6.89 -13.78
CA LYS A 35 13.43 5.64 -13.22
C LYS A 35 12.03 5.40 -13.80
N LYS A 36 11.82 4.26 -14.47
CA LYS A 36 10.52 3.86 -15.01
C LYS A 36 9.49 3.88 -13.87
N ALA A 37 8.35 4.51 -14.11
CA ALA A 37 7.25 4.52 -13.14
C ALA A 37 6.82 3.10 -12.78
N LYS A 38 6.33 2.87 -11.56
CA LYS A 38 5.92 1.55 -11.07
C LYS A 38 4.46 1.56 -10.65
N ALA A 39 3.76 0.44 -10.89
CA ALA A 39 2.44 0.19 -10.33
C ALA A 39 2.42 -1.16 -9.62
N TYR A 40 2.23 -1.13 -8.31
CA TYR A 40 1.96 -2.29 -7.47
C TYR A 40 0.47 -2.57 -7.54
N MET A 41 0.11 -3.62 -8.29
CA MET A 41 -1.27 -4.04 -8.52
C MET A 41 -1.62 -5.11 -7.49
N VAL A 42 -2.46 -4.76 -6.53
CA VAL A 42 -2.84 -5.61 -5.40
C VAL A 42 -4.23 -6.16 -5.66
N ALA A 43 -4.29 -7.41 -6.10
CA ALA A 43 -5.57 -8.11 -6.27
C ALA A 43 -6.18 -8.42 -4.91
N ASP A 44 -7.44 -8.08 -4.70
CA ASP A 44 -8.14 -8.35 -3.45
C ASP A 44 -9.58 -8.83 -3.65
N ALA A 45 -10.15 -9.36 -2.58
CA ALA A 45 -11.56 -9.67 -2.46
C ALA A 45 -11.99 -9.43 -1.02
N HIS A 46 -12.15 -8.17 -0.65
CA HIS A 46 -12.60 -7.82 0.69
C HIS A 46 -13.93 -8.50 1.01
N LEU A 47 -14.00 -9.14 2.15
CA LEU A 47 -15.16 -9.90 2.60
C LEU A 47 -15.55 -9.48 4.01
N ASP A 48 -16.73 -8.89 4.14
CA ASP A 48 -17.34 -8.66 5.44
C ASP A 48 -17.67 -10.00 6.12
N THR A 49 -17.22 -10.13 7.36
CA THR A 49 -17.52 -11.31 8.18
C THR A 49 -19.02 -11.47 8.38
N GLN A 50 -19.71 -10.35 8.53
CA GLN A 50 -21.16 -10.24 8.57
C GLN A 50 -21.57 -8.79 8.28
N TRP A 51 -22.59 -8.59 7.45
CA TRP A 51 -23.16 -7.27 7.19
C TRP A 51 -24.68 -7.32 6.98
N ASN A 52 -25.15 -7.36 5.72
CA ASN A 52 -26.58 -7.50 5.39
C ASN A 52 -27.02 -8.98 5.32
N TRP A 53 -26.21 -9.86 5.81
CA TRP A 53 -26.39 -11.32 5.85
C TRP A 53 -25.75 -11.89 7.13
N ASP A 54 -26.02 -13.15 7.41
CA ASP A 54 -25.48 -13.85 8.56
C ASP A 54 -24.14 -14.59 8.26
N ILE A 55 -23.48 -15.04 9.32
CA ILE A 55 -22.19 -15.76 9.23
C ILE A 55 -22.34 -17.05 8.41
N GLN A 56 -23.50 -17.71 8.46
CA GLN A 56 -23.74 -18.95 7.71
C GLN A 56 -23.70 -18.67 6.19
N THR A 57 -24.28 -17.57 5.76
CA THR A 57 -24.18 -17.09 4.37
C THR A 57 -22.74 -16.75 3.99
N THR A 58 -22.01 -16.08 4.89
CA THR A 58 -20.58 -15.80 4.68
C THR A 58 -19.80 -17.08 4.41
N ILE A 59 -19.95 -18.08 5.26
CA ILE A 59 -19.22 -19.35 5.13
C ILE A 59 -19.63 -20.07 3.85
N LYS A 60 -20.94 -20.28 3.66
CA LYS A 60 -21.48 -21.13 2.59
C LYS A 60 -21.26 -20.54 1.19
N ASP A 61 -21.48 -19.24 1.04
CA ASP A 61 -21.51 -18.60 -0.27
C ASP A 61 -20.23 -17.80 -0.54
N TYR A 62 -19.84 -16.91 0.34
CA TYR A 62 -18.77 -15.95 0.07
C TYR A 62 -17.37 -16.50 0.30
N VAL A 63 -17.13 -17.23 1.39
CA VAL A 63 -15.85 -17.92 1.62
C VAL A 63 -15.64 -18.99 0.54
N TRP A 64 -16.68 -19.74 0.20
CA TRP A 64 -16.65 -20.73 -0.88
C TRP A 64 -16.30 -20.10 -2.23
N ASN A 65 -17.00 -19.03 -2.61
CA ASN A 65 -16.75 -18.33 -3.86
C ASN A 65 -15.32 -17.75 -3.92
N THR A 66 -14.87 -17.12 -2.83
CA THR A 66 -13.53 -16.55 -2.75
C THR A 66 -12.47 -17.62 -2.94
N LEU A 67 -12.60 -18.75 -2.25
CA LEU A 67 -11.65 -19.84 -2.34
C LEU A 67 -11.58 -20.43 -3.76
N ASN A 68 -12.71 -20.80 -4.33
CA ASN A 68 -12.74 -21.49 -5.62
C ASN A 68 -12.39 -20.59 -6.80
N GLN A 69 -12.88 -19.36 -6.82
CA GLN A 69 -12.59 -18.44 -7.92
C GLN A 69 -11.09 -18.10 -7.96
N ASN A 70 -10.46 -17.90 -6.80
CA ASN A 70 -9.03 -17.61 -6.76
C ASN A 70 -8.16 -18.84 -7.04
N LEU A 71 -8.56 -20.04 -6.60
CA LEU A 71 -7.88 -21.25 -7.01
C LEU A 71 -7.91 -21.44 -8.54
N PHE A 72 -9.04 -21.11 -9.19
CA PHE A 72 -9.14 -21.11 -10.63
C PHE A 72 -8.16 -20.10 -11.27
N LEU A 73 -8.18 -18.83 -10.82
CA LEU A 73 -7.33 -17.78 -11.37
C LEU A 73 -5.83 -18.08 -11.17
N LEU A 74 -5.45 -18.58 -10.00
CA LEU A 74 -4.07 -18.95 -9.69
C LEU A 74 -3.56 -20.09 -10.56
N ASN A 75 -4.41 -21.00 -11.00
CA ASN A 75 -4.03 -22.04 -11.96
C ASN A 75 -3.91 -21.54 -13.39
N GLN A 76 -4.66 -20.50 -13.76
CA GLN A 76 -4.67 -19.97 -15.15
C GLN A 76 -3.61 -18.90 -15.40
N TYR A 77 -3.27 -18.10 -14.39
CA TYR A 77 -2.42 -16.92 -14.53
C TYR A 77 -1.16 -17.04 -13.66
N PRO A 78 0.02 -17.29 -14.26
CA PRO A 78 1.24 -17.59 -13.50
C PRO A 78 1.75 -16.43 -12.64
N ASP A 79 1.56 -15.18 -13.09
CA ASP A 79 2.01 -13.99 -12.38
C ASP A 79 0.96 -13.44 -11.40
N TYR A 80 -0.23 -14.03 -11.33
CA TYR A 80 -1.29 -13.60 -10.44
C TYR A 80 -0.95 -13.86 -8.97
N ILE A 81 -0.99 -12.80 -8.16
CA ILE A 81 -0.90 -12.83 -6.69
C ILE A 81 -2.22 -12.34 -6.12
N PHE A 82 -2.85 -13.16 -5.31
CA PHE A 82 -4.10 -12.84 -4.62
C PHE A 82 -3.84 -12.47 -3.17
N ASN A 83 -4.51 -11.45 -2.67
CA ASN A 83 -4.40 -10.96 -1.30
C ASN A 83 -5.72 -11.16 -0.57
N PHE A 84 -5.67 -11.79 0.61
CA PHE A 84 -6.86 -12.04 1.40
C PHE A 84 -6.58 -11.88 2.90
N GLU A 85 -7.48 -11.21 3.61
CA GLU A 85 -7.33 -10.86 5.01
C GLU A 85 -8.27 -11.65 5.94
N GLY A 86 -7.91 -11.69 7.23
CA GLY A 86 -8.74 -12.21 8.32
C GLY A 86 -8.55 -13.70 8.62
N GLY A 87 -7.85 -13.99 9.71
CA GLY A 87 -7.57 -15.36 10.19
C GLY A 87 -8.82 -16.21 10.36
N VAL A 88 -9.95 -15.62 10.81
CA VAL A 88 -11.23 -16.30 10.97
C VAL A 88 -11.73 -16.90 9.66
N LYS A 89 -11.56 -16.21 8.55
CA LYS A 89 -12.01 -16.66 7.22
C LYS A 89 -11.21 -17.88 6.77
N TYR A 90 -9.89 -17.90 7.03
CA TYR A 90 -9.05 -19.08 6.80
C TYR A 90 -9.39 -20.24 7.74
N ALA A 91 -9.78 -19.95 9.00
CA ALA A 91 -10.27 -20.99 9.90
C ALA A 91 -11.55 -21.63 9.36
N TRP A 92 -12.49 -20.85 8.82
CA TRP A 92 -13.68 -21.39 8.17
C TRP A 92 -13.34 -22.16 6.89
N MET A 93 -12.38 -21.71 6.07
CA MET A 93 -11.91 -22.50 4.92
C MET A 93 -11.39 -23.86 5.37
N LYS A 94 -10.59 -23.91 6.44
CA LYS A 94 -10.06 -25.15 7.00
C LYS A 94 -11.16 -26.09 7.49
N GLU A 95 -12.16 -25.55 8.19
CA GLU A 95 -13.23 -26.34 8.82
C GLU A 95 -14.25 -26.85 7.79
N TYR A 96 -14.69 -25.98 6.88
CA TYR A 96 -15.81 -26.30 5.99
C TYR A 96 -15.39 -26.75 4.59
N TYR A 97 -14.16 -26.41 4.14
CA TYR A 97 -13.63 -26.69 2.81
C TYR A 97 -12.20 -27.27 2.87
N PRO A 98 -11.96 -28.35 3.63
CA PRO A 98 -10.60 -28.82 3.95
C PRO A 98 -9.78 -29.22 2.71
N ARG A 99 -10.43 -29.73 1.67
CA ARG A 99 -9.76 -30.10 0.41
C ARG A 99 -9.23 -28.89 -0.33
N GLU A 100 -10.06 -27.89 -0.52
CA GLU A 100 -9.73 -26.64 -1.20
C GLU A 100 -8.76 -25.81 -0.37
N TYR A 101 -8.86 -25.88 0.97
CA TYR A 101 -7.91 -25.27 1.89
C TYR A 101 -6.48 -25.81 1.70
N GLU A 102 -6.32 -27.13 1.57
CA GLU A 102 -4.99 -27.73 1.30
C GLU A 102 -4.45 -27.31 -0.08
N LEU A 103 -5.29 -27.17 -1.10
CA LEU A 103 -4.88 -26.61 -2.40
C LEU A 103 -4.44 -25.15 -2.28
N MET A 104 -5.17 -24.34 -1.52
CA MET A 104 -4.83 -22.93 -1.25
C MET A 104 -3.48 -22.81 -0.53
N LYS A 105 -3.18 -23.68 0.45
CA LYS A 105 -1.89 -23.69 1.18
C LYS A 105 -0.69 -23.87 0.24
N ALA A 106 -0.83 -24.61 -0.84
CA ALA A 106 0.23 -24.76 -1.83
C ALA A 106 0.55 -23.39 -2.50
N PHE A 107 -0.48 -22.58 -2.78
CA PHE A 107 -0.30 -21.24 -3.32
C PHE A 107 0.22 -20.25 -2.26
N VAL A 108 -0.15 -20.38 -1.00
CA VAL A 108 0.46 -19.60 0.10
C VAL A 108 1.97 -19.90 0.16
N LYS A 109 2.37 -21.15 0.15
CA LYS A 109 3.79 -21.57 0.14
C LYS A 109 4.54 -21.06 -1.09
N ALA A 110 3.88 -20.96 -2.23
CA ALA A 110 4.45 -20.42 -3.46
C ALA A 110 4.50 -18.87 -3.48
N GLY A 111 3.99 -18.18 -2.46
CA GLY A 111 3.91 -16.71 -2.40
C GLY A 111 2.86 -16.10 -3.34
N ARG A 112 1.94 -16.91 -3.87
CA ARG A 112 0.94 -16.48 -4.85
C ARG A 112 -0.46 -16.27 -4.25
N TRP A 113 -0.72 -16.83 -3.10
CA TRP A 113 -1.82 -16.45 -2.21
C TRP A 113 -1.21 -15.78 -1.00
N HIS A 114 -1.29 -14.47 -0.94
CA HIS A 114 -0.72 -13.67 0.14
C HIS A 114 -1.73 -13.50 1.26
N VAL A 115 -1.29 -13.78 2.49
CA VAL A 115 -2.07 -13.55 3.69
C VAL A 115 -1.85 -12.12 4.13
N SER A 116 -2.84 -11.27 3.84
CA SER A 116 -2.78 -9.82 4.07
C SER A 116 -3.35 -9.45 5.43
N GLY A 117 -2.83 -8.40 6.02
CA GLY A 117 -3.29 -7.90 7.32
C GLY A 117 -3.05 -8.89 8.45
N ALA A 118 -2.38 -8.46 9.49
CA ALA A 118 -1.95 -9.36 10.57
C ALA A 118 -3.09 -9.88 11.46
N SER A 119 -4.32 -9.40 11.28
CA SER A 119 -5.44 -9.54 12.21
C SER A 119 -6.19 -10.87 12.10
N TRP A 120 -6.80 -11.29 13.22
CA TRP A 120 -7.78 -12.39 13.22
C TRP A 120 -9.01 -12.04 12.38
N ASP A 121 -9.52 -10.81 12.52
CA ASP A 121 -10.56 -10.27 11.63
C ASP A 121 -10.32 -8.77 11.42
N ALA A 122 -10.91 -8.21 10.36
CA ALA A 122 -10.93 -6.76 10.15
C ALA A 122 -11.50 -6.06 11.39
N THR A 123 -10.87 -4.99 11.84
CA THR A 123 -11.25 -4.31 13.07
C THR A 123 -11.44 -2.83 12.83
N ASP A 124 -12.41 -2.26 13.53
CA ASP A 124 -12.44 -0.83 13.79
C ASP A 124 -11.19 -0.41 14.60
N THR A 125 -10.59 0.70 14.24
CA THR A 125 -9.39 1.22 14.90
C THR A 125 -9.64 2.40 15.84
N LEU A 126 -10.91 2.79 16.02
CA LEU A 126 -11.32 3.95 16.81
C LEU A 126 -12.00 3.57 18.12
N VAL A 127 -12.81 2.50 18.13
CA VAL A 127 -13.66 2.11 19.26
C VAL A 127 -13.01 1.07 20.20
N PRO A 128 -12.36 0.01 19.70
CA PRO A 128 -11.74 -1.00 20.57
C PRO A 128 -10.58 -0.44 21.39
N SER A 129 -10.33 -1.03 22.56
CA SER A 129 -9.13 -0.72 23.32
C SER A 129 -7.86 -1.14 22.56
N VAL A 130 -6.76 -0.47 22.83
CA VAL A 130 -5.44 -0.82 22.26
C VAL A 130 -5.09 -2.29 22.54
N GLU A 131 -5.42 -2.80 23.72
CA GLU A 131 -5.20 -4.21 24.08
C GLU A 131 -6.00 -5.15 23.18
N SER A 132 -7.27 -4.85 22.94
CA SER A 132 -8.11 -5.66 22.04
C SER A 132 -7.55 -5.69 20.63
N PHE A 133 -7.05 -4.57 20.15
CA PHE A 133 -6.42 -4.48 18.84
C PHE A 133 -5.12 -5.31 18.75
N ILE A 134 -4.26 -5.21 19.76
CA ILE A 134 -3.04 -6.02 19.85
C ILE A 134 -3.39 -7.52 19.90
N ARG A 135 -4.39 -7.93 20.67
CA ARG A 135 -4.84 -9.33 20.75
C ARG A 135 -5.37 -9.84 19.40
N ASN A 136 -6.10 -9.01 18.68
CA ASN A 136 -6.59 -9.34 17.34
C ASN A 136 -5.42 -9.63 16.36
N ILE A 137 -4.35 -8.81 16.42
CA ILE A 137 -3.12 -9.07 15.66
C ILE A 137 -2.43 -10.35 16.13
N MET A 138 -2.29 -10.54 17.44
CA MET A 138 -1.62 -11.72 17.98
C MET A 138 -2.32 -13.02 17.56
N LEU A 139 -3.66 -13.07 17.64
CA LEU A 139 -4.45 -14.23 17.24
C LEU A 139 -4.32 -14.53 15.74
N GLY A 140 -4.38 -13.49 14.90
CA GLY A 140 -4.19 -13.63 13.47
C GLY A 140 -2.81 -14.17 13.12
N GLN A 141 -1.76 -13.57 13.64
CA GLN A 141 -0.37 -13.98 13.43
C GLN A 141 -0.10 -15.39 13.96
N GLU A 142 -0.63 -15.74 15.12
CA GLU A 142 -0.50 -17.09 15.67
C GLU A 142 -1.12 -18.14 14.75
N PHE A 143 -2.32 -17.88 14.25
CA PHE A 143 -3.00 -18.76 13.30
C PHE A 143 -2.18 -18.90 12.00
N TYR A 144 -1.73 -17.79 11.43
CA TYR A 144 -0.96 -17.82 10.19
C TYR A 144 0.34 -18.60 10.32
N ARG A 145 1.08 -18.40 11.39
CA ARG A 145 2.30 -19.19 11.67
C ARG A 145 2.02 -20.68 11.83
N LYS A 146 1.02 -21.03 12.63
CA LYS A 146 0.71 -22.44 12.93
C LYS A 146 0.12 -23.21 11.76
N GLU A 147 -0.79 -22.57 11.03
CA GLU A 147 -1.59 -23.25 10.01
C GLU A 147 -1.03 -23.08 8.60
N LEU A 148 -0.46 -21.94 8.29
CA LEU A 148 -0.02 -21.58 6.96
C LEU A 148 1.50 -21.46 6.83
N GLY A 149 2.23 -21.41 7.94
CA GLY A 149 3.70 -21.27 7.96
C GLY A 149 4.21 -19.90 7.48
N VAL A 150 3.37 -18.86 7.56
CA VAL A 150 3.70 -17.49 7.12
C VAL A 150 3.33 -16.49 8.20
N GLU A 151 3.83 -15.26 8.02
CA GLU A 151 3.45 -14.08 8.81
C GLU A 151 3.04 -12.96 7.86
N SER A 152 2.08 -12.13 8.28
CA SER A 152 1.77 -10.87 7.62
C SER A 152 2.60 -9.75 8.23
N THR A 153 3.03 -8.80 7.40
CA THR A 153 3.85 -7.66 7.85
C THR A 153 3.15 -6.31 7.69
N ASP A 154 1.87 -6.32 7.39
CA ASP A 154 1.07 -5.12 7.19
C ASP A 154 -0.24 -5.13 7.99
N ILE A 155 -0.85 -3.96 8.08
CA ILE A 155 -2.25 -3.77 8.39
C ILE A 155 -2.97 -3.53 7.07
N PHE A 156 -3.90 -4.39 6.73
CA PHE A 156 -4.71 -4.33 5.51
C PHE A 156 -6.17 -4.15 5.90
N LEU A 157 -6.65 -2.91 5.85
CA LEU A 157 -8.00 -2.52 6.23
C LEU A 157 -8.66 -1.71 5.11
N PRO A 158 -9.05 -2.35 4.01
CA PRO A 158 -9.56 -1.66 2.84
C PRO A 158 -10.86 -0.91 3.13
N ASP A 159 -11.71 -1.39 4.05
CA ASP A 159 -13.06 -0.86 4.27
C ASP A 159 -13.35 -0.31 5.67
N CYS A 160 -12.35 0.01 6.48
CA CYS A 160 -12.56 0.66 7.78
C CYS A 160 -12.74 2.18 7.68
N PHE A 161 -13.51 2.77 8.60
CA PHE A 161 -14.07 4.11 8.48
C PHE A 161 -13.38 5.13 9.39
N GLY A 162 -12.08 5.31 9.20
CA GLY A 162 -11.23 6.20 9.97
C GLY A 162 -10.23 5.44 10.82
N PHE A 163 -9.11 6.11 11.12
CA PHE A 163 -7.95 5.48 11.73
C PHE A 163 -7.35 6.40 12.79
N GLY A 164 -7.27 5.91 14.02
CA GLY A 164 -6.72 6.65 15.15
C GLY A 164 -5.20 6.79 15.09
N TRP A 165 -4.69 7.86 15.67
CA TRP A 165 -3.26 8.18 15.69
C TRP A 165 -2.39 7.15 16.45
N THR A 166 -3.00 6.29 17.26
CA THR A 166 -2.30 5.19 17.94
C THR A 166 -2.01 4.00 17.03
N LEU A 167 -2.68 3.91 15.87
CA LEU A 167 -2.55 2.76 14.96
C LEU A 167 -1.11 2.53 14.48
N PRO A 168 -0.36 3.53 13.98
CA PRO A 168 1.03 3.32 13.56
C PRO A 168 1.96 2.93 14.70
N THR A 169 1.74 3.45 15.93
CA THR A 169 2.47 3.00 17.12
C THR A 169 2.25 1.52 17.37
N VAL A 170 0.99 1.07 17.46
CA VAL A 170 0.65 -0.34 17.69
C VAL A 170 1.22 -1.23 16.57
N ALA A 171 1.06 -0.82 15.32
CA ALA A 171 1.59 -1.56 14.19
C ALA A 171 3.11 -1.75 14.29
N ALA A 172 3.87 -0.69 14.51
CA ALA A 172 5.33 -0.75 14.62
C ALA A 172 5.78 -1.63 15.80
N HIS A 173 5.14 -1.53 16.97
CA HIS A 173 5.46 -2.38 18.12
C HIS A 173 5.04 -3.84 17.95
N CYS A 174 4.07 -4.13 17.08
CA CYS A 174 3.73 -5.49 16.66
C CYS A 174 4.64 -6.01 15.52
N GLY A 175 5.66 -5.27 15.11
CA GLY A 175 6.58 -5.66 14.04
C GLY A 175 6.03 -5.48 12.64
N LEU A 176 4.92 -4.75 12.49
CA LEU A 176 4.33 -4.46 11.18
C LEU A 176 4.98 -3.22 10.57
N ILE A 177 5.15 -3.23 9.25
CA ILE A 177 5.89 -2.21 8.53
C ILE A 177 5.02 -1.31 7.65
N GLY A 178 3.78 -1.72 7.38
CA GLY A 178 2.93 -1.01 6.46
C GLY A 178 1.45 -1.01 6.85
N PHE A 179 0.75 -0.06 6.27
CA PHE A 179 -0.70 0.11 6.39
C PHE A 179 -1.29 0.50 5.05
N SER A 180 -2.38 -0.15 4.65
CA SER A 180 -3.12 0.24 3.46
C SER A 180 -4.63 0.23 3.65
N SER A 181 -5.30 1.15 2.96
CA SER A 181 -6.76 1.30 2.93
C SER A 181 -7.22 1.97 1.65
N GLN A 182 -8.49 1.83 1.30
CA GLN A 182 -9.13 2.64 0.25
C GLN A 182 -9.93 3.83 0.79
N LYS A 183 -10.35 3.76 2.06
CA LYS A 183 -11.38 4.65 2.62
C LYS A 183 -10.96 6.11 2.75
N LEU A 184 -9.72 6.45 2.57
CA LEU A 184 -9.23 7.82 2.68
C LEU A 184 -9.41 8.63 1.38
N ASP A 185 -9.87 8.04 0.27
CA ASP A 185 -10.01 8.72 -1.02
C ASP A 185 -11.47 8.81 -1.52
N TRP A 186 -12.22 9.69 -0.91
CA TRP A 186 -13.55 10.07 -1.39
C TRP A 186 -13.57 11.43 -2.08
N ARG A 187 -12.40 11.97 -2.45
CA ARG A 187 -12.24 13.34 -2.95
C ARG A 187 -13.08 13.69 -4.17
N ASN A 188 -13.31 12.72 -5.03
CA ASN A 188 -14.00 12.93 -6.30
C ASN A 188 -15.47 12.53 -6.23
N ASN A 189 -15.97 12.11 -5.07
CA ASN A 189 -17.37 11.76 -4.92
C ASN A 189 -18.14 12.99 -4.42
N PRO A 190 -19.05 13.56 -5.23
CA PRO A 190 -19.81 14.75 -4.85
C PRO A 190 -20.76 14.50 -3.66
N PHE A 191 -21.06 13.24 -3.34
CA PHE A 191 -21.95 12.89 -2.24
C PHE A 191 -21.21 12.72 -0.89
N TYR A 192 -19.91 12.50 -0.90
CA TYR A 192 -19.13 12.15 0.30
C TYR A 192 -18.09 13.20 0.71
N GLY A 193 -18.06 14.36 0.05
CA GLY A 193 -17.14 15.45 0.39
C GLY A 193 -15.70 15.18 -0.02
N LYS A 194 -14.78 15.94 0.59
CA LYS A 194 -13.35 15.85 0.30
C LYS A 194 -12.62 15.19 1.46
N SER A 195 -12.18 13.97 1.29
CA SER A 195 -11.26 13.36 2.22
C SER A 195 -9.95 14.15 2.29
N LYS A 196 -9.40 14.31 3.48
CA LYS A 196 -8.17 15.07 3.74
C LYS A 196 -6.99 14.17 4.04
N HIS A 197 -6.80 13.11 3.26
CA HIS A 197 -5.58 12.34 3.44
C HIS A 197 -4.36 13.17 2.98
N PRO A 198 -3.26 13.12 3.70
CA PRO A 198 -2.11 14.00 3.46
C PRO A 198 -1.32 13.63 2.20
N PHE A 199 -1.33 12.35 1.81
CA PHE A 199 -0.60 11.80 0.66
C PHE A 199 -1.15 10.42 0.28
N THR A 200 -0.77 9.93 -0.89
CA THR A 200 -1.14 8.58 -1.36
C THR A 200 -0.14 7.51 -0.97
N ILE A 201 1.13 7.86 -0.84
CA ILE A 201 2.20 7.01 -0.29
C ILE A 201 3.11 7.89 0.56
N GLY A 202 3.37 7.48 1.80
CA GLY A 202 4.22 8.23 2.72
C GLY A 202 4.41 7.50 4.06
N LEU A 203 4.96 8.19 5.03
CA LEU A 203 5.14 7.66 6.38
C LEU A 203 4.06 8.21 7.30
N TRP A 204 3.40 7.32 8.01
CA TRP A 204 2.45 7.67 9.06
C TRP A 204 3.11 7.45 10.41
N LYS A 205 3.27 8.54 11.15
CA LYS A 205 3.97 8.59 12.43
C LYS A 205 2.96 8.52 13.57
N GLY A 206 3.22 7.65 14.51
CA GLY A 206 2.41 7.45 15.72
C GLY A 206 2.77 8.38 16.88
N VAL A 207 2.00 8.27 17.94
CA VAL A 207 2.11 9.14 19.14
C VAL A 207 3.46 9.05 19.86
N ASP A 208 4.18 7.94 19.72
CA ASP A 208 5.50 7.71 20.30
C ASP A 208 6.66 8.00 19.33
N GLY A 209 6.35 8.43 18.12
CA GLY A 209 7.30 8.69 17.05
C GLY A 209 7.64 7.50 16.17
N ALA A 210 7.20 6.28 16.49
CA ALA A 210 7.30 5.14 15.60
C ALA A 210 6.51 5.38 14.31
N SER A 211 6.94 4.80 13.20
CA SER A 211 6.32 5.05 11.91
C SER A 211 6.16 3.77 11.11
N VAL A 212 5.08 3.71 10.34
CA VAL A 212 4.85 2.71 9.30
C VAL A 212 4.64 3.40 7.96
N MET A 213 4.89 2.70 6.86
CA MET A 213 4.55 3.22 5.55
C MET A 213 3.05 3.08 5.32
N LEU A 214 2.42 4.17 4.85
CA LEU A 214 1.02 4.19 4.43
C LEU A 214 0.95 4.17 2.92
N ALA A 215 0.09 3.32 2.35
CA ALA A 215 -0.26 3.34 0.94
C ALA A 215 -1.78 3.39 0.76
N HIS A 216 -2.23 4.34 -0.05
CA HIS A 216 -3.63 4.44 -0.42
C HIS A 216 -3.95 3.51 -1.59
N GLY A 217 -4.81 2.51 -1.36
CA GLY A 217 -5.14 1.47 -2.36
C GLY A 217 -6.15 1.91 -3.41
N TYR A 218 -6.80 3.05 -3.23
CA TYR A 218 -7.95 3.52 -4.02
C TYR A 218 -9.11 2.49 -3.97
N ASP A 219 -10.02 2.59 -4.90
CA ASP A 219 -11.18 1.70 -4.98
C ASP A 219 -10.79 0.22 -5.20
N TYR A 220 -11.11 -0.66 -4.27
CA TYR A 220 -10.86 -2.10 -4.35
C TYR A 220 -11.71 -2.79 -5.42
N GLY A 221 -12.86 -2.23 -5.77
CA GLY A 221 -13.76 -2.75 -6.81
C GLY A 221 -13.32 -2.40 -8.24
N ARG A 222 -12.13 -1.82 -8.43
CA ARG A 222 -11.65 -1.43 -9.76
C ARG A 222 -11.54 -2.63 -10.69
N ARG A 223 -12.07 -2.47 -11.91
CA ARG A 223 -12.01 -3.45 -12.99
C ARG A 223 -11.23 -2.89 -14.18
N TRP A 224 -10.60 -3.79 -14.92
CA TRP A 224 -9.85 -3.52 -16.13
C TRP A 224 -10.36 -4.42 -17.25
N ASP A 225 -10.40 -3.91 -18.49
CA ASP A 225 -11.05 -4.58 -19.62
C ASP A 225 -10.03 -5.19 -20.59
N ASN A 226 -9.20 -6.10 -20.09
CA ASN A 226 -8.24 -6.86 -20.91
C ASN A 226 -7.24 -5.98 -21.69
N GLU A 227 -6.87 -4.82 -21.14
CA GLU A 227 -5.95 -3.83 -21.69
C GLU A 227 -4.49 -4.08 -21.24
N ASP A 228 -3.51 -3.52 -21.94
CA ASP A 228 -2.12 -3.48 -21.50
C ASP A 228 -1.92 -2.35 -20.47
N LEU A 229 -1.78 -2.70 -19.21
CA LEU A 229 -1.63 -1.71 -18.14
C LEU A 229 -0.28 -1.00 -18.17
N SER A 230 0.75 -1.50 -18.88
CA SER A 230 2.03 -0.81 -18.99
C SER A 230 1.93 0.51 -19.76
N GLU A 231 0.87 0.70 -20.56
CA GLU A 231 0.54 1.91 -21.30
C GLU A 231 -0.63 2.70 -20.70
N ASN A 232 -1.16 2.27 -19.55
CA ASN A 232 -2.36 2.87 -18.99
C ASN A 232 -2.11 4.29 -18.46
N ARG A 233 -2.73 5.29 -19.10
CA ARG A 233 -2.57 6.71 -18.79
C ARG A 233 -3.01 7.07 -17.36
N TYR A 234 -4.08 6.48 -16.87
CA TYR A 234 -4.59 6.76 -15.54
C TYR A 234 -3.57 6.34 -14.46
N LEU A 235 -2.99 5.14 -14.57
CA LEU A 235 -1.94 4.70 -13.65
C LEU A 235 -0.66 5.55 -13.76
N MET A 236 -0.30 6.00 -14.96
CA MET A 236 0.82 6.91 -15.16
C MET A 236 0.59 8.27 -14.48
N GLU A 237 -0.60 8.84 -14.57
CA GLU A 237 -0.92 10.10 -13.87
C GLU A 237 -0.92 9.91 -12.35
N LEU A 238 -1.45 8.79 -11.85
CA LEU A 238 -1.40 8.49 -10.42
C LEU A 238 0.05 8.34 -9.92
N SER A 239 0.94 7.72 -10.70
CA SER A 239 2.34 7.56 -10.27
C SER A 239 3.05 8.89 -10.05
N LYS A 240 2.70 9.93 -10.81
CA LYS A 240 3.24 11.29 -10.67
C LYS A 240 2.76 12.00 -9.39
N CYS A 241 1.71 11.51 -8.75
CA CYS A 241 1.19 12.07 -7.51
C CYS A 241 2.03 11.68 -6.28
N THR A 242 3.07 10.87 -6.45
CA THR A 242 3.96 10.46 -5.37
C THR A 242 5.41 10.82 -5.69
N PRO A 243 6.23 11.15 -4.69
CA PRO A 243 7.65 11.43 -4.91
C PRO A 243 8.44 10.20 -5.39
N LEU A 244 7.88 9.01 -5.21
CA LEU A 244 8.51 7.75 -5.62
C LEU A 244 8.23 7.39 -7.09
N ASN A 245 7.45 8.19 -7.81
CA ASN A 245 6.93 7.86 -9.15
C ASN A 245 6.30 6.45 -9.17
N THR A 246 5.51 6.15 -8.18
CA THR A 246 4.97 4.82 -7.90
C THR A 246 3.49 4.93 -7.53
N VAL A 247 2.69 4.00 -7.99
CA VAL A 247 1.30 3.82 -7.57
C VAL A 247 1.13 2.49 -6.86
N TYR A 248 0.32 2.49 -5.81
CA TYR A 248 -0.18 1.31 -5.12
C TYR A 248 -1.68 1.23 -5.40
N ARG A 249 -2.15 0.13 -5.97
CA ARG A 249 -3.50 0.07 -6.54
C ARG A 249 -4.18 -1.25 -6.26
N TYR A 250 -5.29 -1.20 -5.51
CA TYR A 250 -6.21 -2.34 -5.40
C TYR A 250 -6.96 -2.57 -6.71
N TYR A 251 -7.31 -3.81 -6.96
CA TYR A 251 -8.29 -4.21 -7.97
C TYR A 251 -8.92 -5.53 -7.57
N GLY A 252 -10.22 -5.67 -7.79
CA GLY A 252 -10.91 -6.89 -7.39
C GLY A 252 -12.38 -6.68 -7.10
N THR A 253 -12.78 -7.05 -5.90
CA THR A 253 -14.15 -6.91 -5.41
C THR A 253 -14.14 -6.60 -3.92
N GLY A 254 -15.27 -6.11 -3.41
CA GLY A 254 -15.47 -5.81 -2.00
C GLY A 254 -16.72 -6.42 -1.43
N ASP A 255 -16.93 -6.23 -0.14
CA ASP A 255 -18.08 -6.59 0.68
C ASP A 255 -18.34 -8.10 0.76
N VAL A 256 -18.51 -8.78 -0.36
CA VAL A 256 -18.96 -10.18 -0.48
C VAL A 256 -17.85 -11.17 -0.86
N GLY A 257 -16.60 -10.73 -0.84
CA GLY A 257 -15.52 -11.59 -1.31
C GLY A 257 -15.61 -11.93 -2.80
N GLY A 258 -15.11 -13.09 -3.19
CA GLY A 258 -15.01 -13.52 -4.59
C GLY A 258 -13.60 -13.35 -5.15
N SER A 259 -13.46 -12.77 -6.33
CA SER A 259 -12.17 -12.53 -6.98
C SER A 259 -12.20 -11.32 -7.89
N PRO A 260 -11.05 -10.79 -8.32
CA PRO A 260 -10.99 -9.94 -9.51
C PRO A 260 -11.61 -10.63 -10.73
N THR A 261 -12.10 -9.84 -11.67
CA THR A 261 -12.58 -10.42 -12.95
C THR A 261 -11.42 -11.02 -13.75
N ILE A 262 -11.72 -12.03 -14.56
CA ILE A 262 -10.74 -12.64 -15.49
C ILE A 262 -10.10 -11.56 -16.37
N ALA A 263 -10.89 -10.61 -16.88
CA ALA A 263 -10.39 -9.51 -17.70
C ALA A 263 -9.38 -8.62 -16.96
N SER A 264 -9.64 -8.34 -15.66
CA SER A 264 -8.73 -7.56 -14.83
C SER A 264 -7.40 -8.29 -14.60
N VAL A 265 -7.43 -9.57 -14.27
CA VAL A 265 -6.22 -10.38 -14.09
C VAL A 265 -5.42 -10.45 -15.41
N ALA A 266 -6.11 -10.69 -16.53
CA ALA A 266 -5.48 -10.69 -17.84
C ALA A 266 -4.84 -9.34 -18.20
N SER A 267 -5.44 -8.22 -17.78
CA SER A 267 -4.84 -6.88 -17.96
C SER A 267 -3.53 -6.72 -17.20
N VAL A 268 -3.48 -7.19 -15.95
CA VAL A 268 -2.24 -7.16 -15.14
C VAL A 268 -1.16 -8.04 -15.78
N GLU A 269 -1.51 -9.27 -16.19
CA GLU A 269 -0.59 -10.19 -16.89
C GLU A 269 -0.04 -9.58 -18.21
N LYS A 270 -0.88 -8.90 -18.99
CA LYS A 270 -0.42 -8.17 -20.18
C LYS A 270 0.53 -7.04 -19.81
N GLY A 271 0.17 -6.25 -18.79
CA GLY A 271 0.98 -5.13 -18.35
C GLY A 271 2.34 -5.56 -17.80
N ILE A 272 2.44 -6.72 -17.13
CA ILE A 272 3.73 -7.29 -16.68
C ILE A 272 4.65 -7.59 -17.87
N LYS A 273 4.08 -8.08 -18.97
CA LYS A 273 4.78 -8.44 -20.21
C LYS A 273 4.96 -7.27 -21.18
N GLY A 274 4.27 -6.16 -20.91
CA GLY A 274 4.25 -4.97 -21.76
C GLY A 274 5.54 -4.15 -21.68
N ASP A 275 5.87 -3.46 -22.77
CA ASP A 275 7.06 -2.60 -22.89
C ASP A 275 6.76 -1.11 -22.65
N GLY A 276 5.54 -0.78 -22.24
CA GLY A 276 5.09 0.57 -21.96
C GLY A 276 5.92 1.31 -20.90
N PRO A 277 5.68 2.60 -20.68
CA PRO A 277 6.45 3.44 -19.77
C PRO A 277 6.27 3.08 -18.29
N LEU A 278 5.24 2.29 -17.95
CA LEU A 278 4.91 1.89 -16.57
C LEU A 278 5.28 0.43 -16.33
N LYS A 279 6.08 0.18 -15.29
CA LYS A 279 6.37 -1.18 -14.84
C LYS A 279 5.22 -1.68 -13.98
N ILE A 280 4.49 -2.67 -14.47
CA ILE A 280 3.42 -3.36 -13.74
C ILE A 280 4.01 -4.48 -12.88
N ILE A 281 3.54 -4.58 -11.64
CA ILE A 281 3.94 -5.58 -10.65
C ILE A 281 2.66 -6.16 -10.06
N SER A 282 2.39 -7.45 -10.26
CA SER A 282 1.40 -8.16 -9.43
C SER A 282 1.99 -8.30 -8.03
N ALA A 283 1.33 -7.76 -7.02
CA ALA A 283 1.96 -7.52 -5.74
C ALA A 283 1.22 -8.15 -4.56
N ALA A 284 1.98 -8.65 -3.60
CA ALA A 284 1.51 -8.82 -2.24
C ALA A 284 1.20 -7.45 -1.61
N SER A 285 0.23 -7.39 -0.69
CA SER A 285 -0.19 -6.13 -0.06
C SER A 285 0.95 -5.40 0.65
N ASP A 286 1.91 -6.15 1.17
CA ASP A 286 3.08 -5.63 1.87
C ASP A 286 4.33 -5.41 0.99
N GLN A 287 4.27 -5.75 -0.30
CA GLN A 287 5.43 -5.71 -1.19
C GLN A 287 6.03 -4.30 -1.33
N LEU A 288 5.19 -3.29 -1.52
CA LEU A 288 5.63 -1.90 -1.58
C LEU A 288 6.41 -1.52 -0.30
N PHE A 289 5.89 -1.91 0.85
CA PHE A 289 6.48 -1.56 2.14
C PHE A 289 7.85 -2.21 2.33
N LYS A 290 8.00 -3.46 1.90
CA LYS A 290 9.28 -4.21 1.91
C LYS A 290 10.30 -3.60 0.95
N ASP A 291 9.89 -3.22 -0.25
CA ASP A 291 10.76 -2.68 -1.30
C ASP A 291 11.38 -1.32 -0.92
N TYR A 292 10.74 -0.58 -0.02
CA TYR A 292 11.20 0.74 0.42
C TYR A 292 11.80 0.75 1.83
N GLN A 293 12.05 -0.42 2.43
CA GLN A 293 12.83 -0.48 3.67
C GLN A 293 14.35 -0.35 3.41
N PRO A 294 15.14 0.26 4.31
CA PRO A 294 14.68 1.02 5.47
C PRO A 294 14.18 2.41 5.07
N TYR A 295 13.07 2.86 5.64
CA TYR A 295 12.39 4.13 5.25
C TYR A 295 13.26 5.37 5.43
N GLY A 296 14.22 5.33 6.37
CA GLY A 296 15.18 6.42 6.56
C GLY A 296 16.08 6.70 5.36
N SER A 297 16.14 5.77 4.38
CA SER A 297 16.88 5.94 3.12
C SER A 297 16.08 6.74 2.07
N HIS A 298 14.85 7.13 2.38
CA HIS A 298 13.91 7.78 1.47
C HIS A 298 13.42 9.12 2.04
N PRO A 299 14.32 10.14 2.10
CA PRO A 299 13.97 11.45 2.67
C PRO A 299 12.90 12.20 1.85
N GLU A 300 12.62 11.75 0.63
CA GLU A 300 11.55 12.25 -0.22
C GLU A 300 10.14 11.84 0.22
N LEU A 301 10.00 10.81 1.08
CA LEU A 301 8.71 10.36 1.56
C LEU A 301 8.07 11.41 2.48
N PRO A 302 6.84 11.85 2.19
CA PRO A 302 6.12 12.75 3.08
C PRO A 302 5.82 12.04 4.40
N VAL A 303 5.82 12.79 5.50
CA VAL A 303 5.50 12.30 6.84
C VAL A 303 4.22 12.97 7.32
N PHE A 304 3.30 12.18 7.83
CA PHE A 304 2.10 12.67 8.51
C PHE A 304 2.10 12.22 9.97
N ASP A 305 1.74 13.15 10.84
CA ASP A 305 1.69 12.99 12.29
C ASP A 305 0.30 13.41 12.74
N GLY A 306 -0.57 12.47 13.04
CA GLY A 306 -1.97 12.75 13.41
C GLY A 306 -2.94 11.63 13.05
N GLU A 307 -4.23 11.91 13.23
CA GLU A 307 -5.32 11.00 12.93
C GLU A 307 -5.72 11.05 11.45
N LEU A 308 -6.15 9.92 10.92
CA LEU A 308 -6.71 9.81 9.56
C LEU A 308 -8.21 9.54 9.67
N LEU A 309 -8.95 10.56 10.05
CA LEU A 309 -10.41 10.48 10.22
C LEU A 309 -11.14 10.77 8.92
N MET A 310 -12.27 10.12 8.75
CA MET A 310 -13.23 10.43 7.70
C MET A 310 -14.18 11.52 8.20
N ASP A 311 -14.52 12.45 7.33
CA ASP A 311 -15.43 13.55 7.64
C ASP A 311 -16.86 13.32 7.11
N VAL A 312 -17.07 12.27 6.33
CA VAL A 312 -18.36 11.95 5.70
C VAL A 312 -18.67 10.45 5.73
N HIS A 313 -18.67 9.77 4.62
CA HIS A 313 -19.09 8.37 4.47
C HIS A 313 -18.60 7.44 5.60
N GLY A 314 -19.54 6.79 6.25
CA GLY A 314 -19.26 5.85 7.34
C GLY A 314 -18.87 6.48 8.67
N THR A 315 -18.66 7.80 8.74
CA THR A 315 -18.34 8.50 9.99
C THR A 315 -19.43 8.23 11.02
N GLY A 316 -19.04 7.67 12.16
CA GLY A 316 -19.95 7.28 13.22
C GLY A 316 -20.71 5.94 13.02
N CYS A 317 -20.45 5.19 11.94
CA CYS A 317 -21.07 3.88 11.72
C CYS A 317 -20.94 2.95 12.93
N TYR A 318 -19.75 2.88 13.49
CA TYR A 318 -19.45 2.02 14.63
C TYR A 318 -20.09 2.50 15.95
N THR A 319 -20.57 3.71 16.01
CA THR A 319 -21.14 4.32 17.21
C THR A 319 -22.67 4.45 17.20
N SER A 320 -23.29 4.14 16.07
CA SER A 320 -24.74 4.33 15.86
C SER A 320 -25.62 3.28 16.52
N GLN A 321 -25.07 2.09 16.84
CA GLN A 321 -25.85 0.99 17.43
C GLN A 321 -25.47 0.79 18.90
N ALA A 322 -26.38 1.11 19.81
CA ALA A 322 -26.16 0.97 21.26
C ALA A 322 -25.87 -0.49 21.67
N ALA A 323 -26.51 -1.46 21.02
CA ALA A 323 -26.31 -2.89 21.31
C ALA A 323 -24.84 -3.32 21.15
N MET A 324 -24.16 -2.83 20.12
CA MET A 324 -22.74 -3.13 19.89
C MET A 324 -21.80 -2.63 20.99
N LYS A 325 -22.26 -1.67 21.82
CA LYS A 325 -21.47 -1.10 22.92
C LYS A 325 -21.78 -1.74 24.26
N LEU A 326 -22.86 -2.50 24.36
CA LEU A 326 -23.34 -3.09 25.61
C LEU A 326 -22.93 -4.55 25.76
N TYR A 327 -22.46 -5.18 24.71
CA TYR A 327 -21.94 -6.55 24.64
C TYR A 327 -20.51 -6.58 24.16
#